data_aefa28ac49da5621e76f3da20131428e
#
_entry.id   aefa28ac49da5621e76f3da20131428e
#
_cell.length_a   1.000
_cell.length_b   1.000
_cell.length_c   1.000
_cell.angle_alpha   90.00
_cell.angle_beta   90.00
_cell.angle_gamma   90.00
#
_symmetry.space_group_name_H-M   'P 1'
#
loop_
_entity.id
_entity.type
_entity.pdbx_description
1 polymer ?
#
loop_
_entity_poly.entity_id
_entity_poly.type
_entity_poly.pdbx_seq_one_letter_code
_entity_poly.pdbx_strand_id
1 'polypeptide(L)'
;MRTRISMALVALLFTLLAPVAAPSSAEAATVRTWDRLAHCESTGRWHIATGNGYFGGLQFSPRTWRAFGGGRFAPQAHRATRLQQIKVAERVKRAQGWGAWPSCSRRIGLR
;
A
#
# COMPACT_ATOMS: atom_id res chain seq x y z
N MET A 1 65.21 27.77 9.41
CA MET A 1 63.84 28.25 9.31
C MET A 1 62.95 27.15 8.78
N ARG A 2 62.11 26.68 9.62
CA ARG A 2 61.19 25.61 9.22
C ARG A 2 59.87 26.22 8.84
N THR A 3 59.56 26.20 7.57
CA THR A 3 58.21 26.52 7.09
C THR A 3 57.28 25.39 7.49
N ARG A 4 56.45 25.65 8.44
CA ARG A 4 55.36 24.75 8.74
C ARG A 4 54.29 24.95 7.69
N ILE A 5 54.18 24.00 6.78
CA ILE A 5 53.04 23.93 5.91
C ILE A 5 51.89 23.41 6.77
N SER A 6 51.04 24.30 7.21
CA SER A 6 49.76 23.90 7.76
C SER A 6 48.94 23.38 6.61
N MET A 7 48.89 22.09 6.45
CA MET A 7 47.86 21.47 5.66
C MET A 7 46.53 21.71 6.40
N ALA A 8 45.83 22.73 5.98
CA ALA A 8 44.43 22.83 6.32
C ALA A 8 43.72 21.64 5.66
N LEU A 9 43.46 20.62 6.44
CA LEU A 9 42.48 19.58 6.04
C LEU A 9 41.16 20.31 5.91
N VAL A 10 40.82 20.69 4.70
CA VAL A 10 39.44 21.00 4.35
C VAL A 10 38.73 19.64 4.37
N ALA A 11 38.15 19.33 5.54
CA ALA A 11 37.16 18.27 5.61
C ALA A 11 36.01 18.73 4.75
N LEU A 12 35.96 18.28 3.51
CA LEU A 12 34.75 18.32 2.73
C LEU A 12 33.75 17.41 3.47
N LEU A 13 32.95 18.04 4.30
CA LEU A 13 31.72 17.43 4.79
C LEU A 13 30.81 17.28 3.59
N PHE A 14 30.92 16.13 2.92
CA PHE A 14 29.81 15.65 2.12
C PHE A 14 28.68 15.30 3.09
N THR A 15 27.85 16.28 3.38
CA THR A 15 26.52 15.96 3.84
C THR A 15 25.86 15.22 2.69
N LEU A 16 25.91 13.91 2.75
CA LEU A 16 24.99 13.06 2.02
C LEU A 16 23.60 13.40 2.58
N LEU A 17 22.96 14.39 1.97
CA LEU A 17 21.53 14.51 2.02
C LEU A 17 21.02 13.23 1.34
N ALA A 18 20.70 12.25 2.17
CA ALA A 18 19.90 11.14 1.69
C ALA A 18 18.68 11.77 1.01
N PRO A 19 18.45 11.51 -0.28
CA PRO A 19 17.24 12.03 -0.90
C PRO A 19 16.08 11.50 -0.09
N VAL A 20 15.26 12.41 0.45
CA VAL A 20 13.95 12.04 0.96
C VAL A 20 13.28 11.35 -0.22
N ALA A 21 13.10 10.04 -0.10
CA ALA A 21 12.41 9.28 -1.12
C ALA A 21 11.00 9.86 -1.25
N ALA A 22 10.79 10.71 -2.23
CA ALA A 22 9.44 11.01 -2.69
C ALA A 22 8.79 9.66 -3.01
N PRO A 23 7.49 9.45 -2.66
CA PRO A 23 6.81 8.22 -3.02
C PRO A 23 7.08 7.93 -4.49
N SER A 24 7.64 6.75 -4.78
CA SER A 24 8.00 6.38 -6.14
C SER A 24 6.75 6.40 -7.01
N SER A 25 6.90 6.69 -8.29
CA SER A 25 5.80 6.59 -9.27
C SER A 25 5.10 5.22 -9.21
N ALA A 26 5.83 4.17 -8.82
CA ALA A 26 5.31 2.82 -8.65
C ALA A 26 4.34 2.72 -7.45
N GLU A 27 4.63 3.35 -6.30
CA GLU A 27 3.72 3.37 -5.16
C GLU A 27 2.44 4.15 -5.48
N ALA A 28 2.55 5.32 -6.10
CA ALA A 28 1.40 6.11 -6.52
C ALA A 28 0.54 5.34 -7.55
N ALA A 29 1.16 4.60 -8.47
CA ALA A 29 0.47 3.75 -9.42
C ALA A 29 -0.24 2.59 -8.72
N THR A 30 0.38 1.96 -7.71
CA THR A 30 -0.19 0.88 -6.92
C THR A 30 -1.45 1.34 -6.18
N VAL A 31 -1.43 2.50 -5.52
CA VAL A 31 -2.61 3.07 -4.85
C VAL A 31 -3.73 3.33 -5.85
N ARG A 32 -3.43 3.90 -7.02
CA ARG A 32 -4.42 4.10 -8.08
C ARG A 32 -5.02 2.78 -8.57
N THR A 33 -4.22 1.74 -8.66
CA THR A 33 -4.70 0.41 -9.05
C THR A 33 -5.69 -0.12 -8.03
N TRP A 34 -5.41 0.02 -6.75
CA TRP A 34 -6.33 -0.37 -5.69
C TRP A 34 -7.61 0.46 -5.70
N ASP A 35 -7.54 1.75 -5.98
CA ASP A 35 -8.72 2.59 -6.13
C ASP A 35 -9.59 2.15 -7.32
N ARG A 36 -8.97 1.80 -8.44
CA ARG A 36 -9.69 1.26 -9.60
C ARG A 36 -10.37 -0.08 -9.28
N LEU A 37 -9.68 -0.95 -8.56
CA LEU A 37 -10.25 -2.22 -8.13
C LEU A 37 -11.42 -2.00 -7.17
N ALA A 38 -11.27 -1.14 -6.19
CA ALA A 38 -12.34 -0.77 -5.25
C ALA A 38 -13.53 -0.13 -5.98
N HIS A 39 -13.29 0.66 -7.00
CA HIS A 39 -14.38 1.21 -7.82
C HIS A 39 -15.21 0.10 -8.49
N CYS A 40 -14.54 -0.93 -8.98
CA CYS A 40 -15.21 -2.10 -9.53
C CYS A 40 -15.93 -2.93 -8.44
N GLU A 41 -15.28 -3.17 -7.30
CA GLU A 41 -15.81 -4.03 -6.23
C GLU A 41 -16.96 -3.39 -5.45
N SER A 42 -16.87 -2.11 -5.15
CA SER A 42 -17.78 -1.43 -4.21
C SER A 42 -18.21 -0.04 -4.66
N THR A 43 -17.94 0.35 -5.90
CA THR A 43 -18.06 1.73 -6.39
C THR A 43 -17.23 2.74 -5.57
N GLY A 44 -16.08 2.30 -5.07
CA GLY A 44 -15.18 3.12 -4.25
C GLY A 44 -15.67 3.38 -2.83
N ARG A 45 -16.62 2.59 -2.35
CA ARG A 45 -17.17 2.73 -0.99
C ARG A 45 -16.36 1.93 0.02
N TRP A 46 -15.31 2.55 0.54
CA TRP A 46 -14.36 1.90 1.44
C TRP A 46 -14.96 1.43 2.77
N HIS A 47 -16.09 1.98 3.19
CA HIS A 47 -16.75 1.67 4.46
C HIS A 47 -18.06 0.91 4.29
N ILE A 48 -18.25 0.25 3.16
CA ILE A 48 -19.48 -0.47 2.87
C ILE A 48 -19.57 -1.80 3.61
N ALA A 49 -20.79 -2.08 4.10
CA ALA A 49 -21.19 -3.39 4.65
C ALA A 49 -22.68 -3.58 4.34
N THR A 50 -22.97 -4.38 3.31
CA THR A 50 -24.36 -4.56 2.82
C THR A 50 -25.03 -5.83 3.34
N GLY A 51 -24.34 -6.63 4.16
CA GLY A 51 -24.87 -7.93 4.60
C GLY A 51 -24.66 -9.08 3.61
N ASN A 52 -23.88 -8.86 2.54
CA ASN A 52 -23.55 -9.90 1.55
C ASN A 52 -22.40 -10.83 1.97
N GLY A 53 -21.86 -10.66 3.18
CA GLY A 53 -20.71 -11.42 3.69
C GLY A 53 -19.34 -10.83 3.35
N TYR A 54 -19.29 -9.71 2.63
CA TYR A 54 -18.07 -9.02 2.25
C TYR A 54 -18.06 -7.58 2.77
N PHE A 55 -16.86 -7.07 3.06
CA PHE A 55 -16.70 -5.81 3.78
C PHE A 55 -15.65 -4.91 3.14
N GLY A 56 -15.92 -3.61 3.15
CA GLY A 56 -15.01 -2.58 2.73
C GLY A 56 -14.91 -2.36 1.24
N GLY A 57 -14.00 -1.49 0.85
CA GLY A 57 -13.82 -1.08 -0.54
C GLY A 57 -13.41 -2.21 -1.48
N LEU A 58 -12.68 -3.19 -0.98
CA LEU A 58 -12.15 -4.33 -1.73
C LEU A 58 -12.90 -5.64 -1.44
N GLN A 59 -13.99 -5.57 -0.74
CA GLN A 59 -14.88 -6.70 -0.49
C GLN A 59 -14.18 -7.91 0.12
N PHE A 60 -13.55 -7.70 1.27
CA PHE A 60 -12.94 -8.77 2.04
C PHE A 60 -13.99 -9.66 2.72
N SER A 61 -13.79 -10.97 2.69
CA SER A 61 -14.45 -11.85 3.64
C SER A 61 -13.84 -11.66 5.04
N PRO A 62 -14.58 -11.91 6.13
CA PRO A 62 -14.02 -11.86 7.48
C PRO A 62 -12.82 -12.78 7.67
N ARG A 63 -12.87 -13.96 7.07
CA ARG A 63 -11.79 -14.95 7.15
C ARG A 63 -10.50 -14.44 6.51
N THR A 64 -10.58 -13.91 5.29
CA THR A 64 -9.42 -13.37 4.57
C THR A 64 -8.87 -12.14 5.28
N TRP A 65 -9.74 -11.25 5.75
CA TRP A 65 -9.33 -10.08 6.51
C TRP A 65 -8.47 -10.46 7.73
N ARG A 66 -8.94 -11.41 8.53
CA ARG A 66 -8.21 -11.87 9.72
C ARG A 66 -6.96 -12.66 9.35
N ALA A 67 -7.03 -13.55 8.37
CA ALA A 67 -5.90 -14.39 7.96
C ALA A 67 -4.70 -13.55 7.49
N PHE A 68 -4.94 -12.38 6.90
CA PHE A 68 -3.89 -11.49 6.42
C PHE A 68 -3.61 -10.31 7.35
N GLY A 69 -4.00 -10.42 8.61
CA GLY A 69 -3.61 -9.48 9.66
C GLY A 69 -4.46 -8.22 9.76
N GLY A 70 -5.61 -8.17 9.09
CA GLY A 70 -6.52 -7.02 9.15
C GLY A 70 -7.09 -6.75 10.53
N GLY A 71 -7.21 -7.79 11.35
CA GLY A 71 -7.72 -7.67 12.72
C GLY A 71 -6.92 -6.72 13.62
N ARG A 72 -5.67 -6.45 13.28
CA ARG A 72 -4.84 -5.45 13.98
C ARG A 72 -5.33 -4.02 13.74
N PHE A 73 -6.05 -3.77 12.66
CA PHE A 73 -6.57 -2.46 12.30
C PHE A 73 -8.02 -2.29 12.73
N ALA A 74 -8.85 -3.29 12.49
CA ALA A 74 -10.27 -3.27 12.81
C ALA A 74 -10.83 -4.70 12.79
N PRO A 75 -11.96 -4.96 13.48
CA PRO A 75 -12.60 -6.27 13.47
C PRO A 75 -13.04 -6.72 12.08
N GLN A 76 -13.47 -5.79 11.24
CA GLN A 76 -13.90 -6.01 9.86
C GLN A 76 -13.32 -4.93 8.94
N ALA A 77 -13.12 -5.27 7.67
CA ALA A 77 -12.44 -4.40 6.72
C ALA A 77 -13.09 -3.01 6.56
N HIS A 78 -14.41 -2.92 6.56
CA HIS A 78 -15.13 -1.65 6.35
C HIS A 78 -14.91 -0.63 7.47
N ARG A 79 -14.42 -1.05 8.64
CA ARG A 79 -14.09 -0.18 9.78
C ARG A 79 -12.64 0.29 9.77
N ALA A 80 -11.81 -0.29 8.92
CA ALA A 80 -10.44 0.15 8.72
C ALA A 80 -10.39 1.33 7.73
N THR A 81 -9.31 2.11 7.79
CA THR A 81 -9.09 3.17 6.80
C THR A 81 -8.83 2.58 5.41
N ARG A 82 -9.03 3.39 4.38
CA ARG A 82 -8.71 3.02 2.99
C ARG A 82 -7.28 2.46 2.89
N LEU A 83 -6.28 3.16 3.45
CA LEU A 83 -4.88 2.74 3.36
C LEU A 83 -4.59 1.46 4.15
N GLN A 84 -5.26 1.25 5.29
CA GLN A 84 -5.17 -0.01 6.04
C GLN A 84 -5.75 -1.18 5.25
N GLN A 85 -6.87 -0.98 4.58
CA GLN A 85 -7.46 -1.99 3.70
C GLN A 85 -6.52 -2.32 2.54
N ILE A 86 -5.91 -1.33 1.91
CA ILE A 86 -4.92 -1.52 0.85
C ILE A 86 -3.71 -2.30 1.38
N LYS A 87 -3.25 -2.00 2.58
CA LYS A 87 -2.11 -2.72 3.18
C LYS A 87 -2.40 -4.21 3.36
N VAL A 88 -3.59 -4.57 3.81
CA VAL A 88 -4.02 -5.97 3.90
C VAL A 88 -4.16 -6.58 2.51
N ALA A 89 -4.75 -5.86 1.57
CA ALA A 89 -4.90 -6.28 0.18
C ALA A 89 -3.55 -6.59 -0.50
N GLU A 90 -2.52 -5.80 -0.24
CA GLU A 90 -1.16 -6.06 -0.73
C GLU A 90 -0.62 -7.40 -0.23
N ARG A 91 -0.93 -7.78 1.00
CA ARG A 91 -0.54 -9.09 1.56
C ARG A 91 -1.28 -10.22 0.87
N VAL A 92 -2.58 -10.07 0.65
CA VAL A 92 -3.41 -11.03 -0.08
C VAL A 92 -2.88 -11.22 -1.49
N LYS A 93 -2.60 -10.12 -2.20
CA LYS A 93 -2.07 -10.14 -3.55
C LYS A 93 -0.73 -10.86 -3.64
N ARG A 94 0.19 -10.65 -2.68
CA ARG A 94 1.48 -11.37 -2.66
C ARG A 94 1.32 -12.88 -2.52
N ALA A 95 0.33 -13.31 -1.75
CA ALA A 95 0.07 -14.73 -1.51
C ALA A 95 -0.76 -15.38 -2.61
N GLN A 96 -1.76 -14.70 -3.14
CA GLN A 96 -2.78 -15.27 -4.01
C GLN A 96 -2.83 -14.63 -5.41
N GLY A 97 -2.10 -13.54 -5.63
CA GLY A 97 -2.17 -12.78 -6.86
C GLY A 97 -3.50 -12.02 -7.02
N TRP A 98 -3.68 -11.41 -8.19
CA TRP A 98 -4.91 -10.68 -8.53
C TRP A 98 -6.15 -11.57 -8.60
N GLY A 99 -5.97 -12.89 -8.71
CA GLY A 99 -7.06 -13.87 -8.71
C GLY A 99 -7.89 -13.89 -7.43
N ALA A 100 -7.43 -13.28 -6.34
CA ALA A 100 -8.24 -13.05 -5.14
C ALA A 100 -9.47 -12.16 -5.41
N TRP A 101 -9.41 -11.34 -6.45
CA TRP A 101 -10.52 -10.53 -6.97
C TRP A 101 -10.85 -10.96 -8.40
N PRO A 102 -11.47 -12.13 -8.58
CA PRO A 102 -11.48 -12.81 -9.89
C PRO A 102 -12.19 -12.03 -11.00
N SER A 103 -13.33 -11.44 -10.71
CA SER A 103 -14.12 -10.72 -11.70
C SER A 103 -13.56 -9.33 -11.99
N CYS A 104 -13.37 -8.51 -10.95
CA CYS A 104 -12.92 -7.14 -11.11
C CYS A 104 -11.48 -7.03 -11.60
N SER A 105 -10.58 -7.94 -11.21
CA SER A 105 -9.22 -7.93 -11.71
C SER A 105 -9.15 -8.12 -13.24
N ARG A 106 -10.02 -8.94 -13.79
CA ARG A 106 -10.15 -9.11 -15.25
C ARG A 106 -10.74 -7.87 -15.91
N ARG A 107 -11.83 -7.35 -15.35
CA ARG A 107 -12.52 -6.19 -15.91
C ARG A 107 -11.63 -4.97 -16.06
N ILE A 108 -10.73 -4.75 -15.12
CA ILE A 108 -9.85 -3.59 -15.15
C ILE A 108 -8.47 -3.89 -15.72
N GLY A 109 -8.25 -5.08 -16.26
CA GLY A 109 -7.05 -5.45 -16.98
C GLY A 109 -5.84 -5.79 -16.12
N LEU A 110 -6.03 -6.27 -14.89
CA LEU A 110 -4.94 -6.67 -14.00
C LEU A 110 -4.48 -8.11 -14.24
N ARG A 111 -5.24 -8.89 -15.00
CA ARG A 111 -4.88 -10.24 -15.39
C ARG A 111 -5.61 -10.71 -16.63
#